data_e1d28df55e48dedfb20de0473ca803b5
#
_entry.id   e1d28df55e48dedfb20de0473ca803b5
#
_cell.length_a   1.000
_cell.length_b   1.000
_cell.length_c   1.000
_cell.angle_alpha   90.00
_cell.angle_beta   90.00
_cell.angle_gamma   90.00
#
_symmetry.space_group_name_H-M   'P 1'
#
loop_
_entity.id
_entity.type
_entity.pdbx_description
1 polymer ?
#
loop_
_entity_poly.entity_id
_entity_poly.type
_entity_poly.pdbx_seq_one_letter_code
_entity_poly.pdbx_strand_id
1 'polypeptide(L)'
;MATREKQKALARKVARELEVGTASLKKLKTSARKARVVANLVRGQLLSDAYVNLAFQKRAASEPLRALLKSAAANATERGFDADNLIIEEIQVHKGEIARRFMPRAQGRATPIRKQSTHIDVRLSTRDSK
;
A
#
# COMPACT_ATOMS: atom_id res chain seq x y z
N MET A 1 7.55 -35.27 -12.54
CA MET A 1 7.74 -33.90 -13.03
C MET A 1 6.68 -33.01 -12.46
N ALA A 2 7.04 -31.85 -11.96
CA ALA A 2 6.06 -30.87 -11.49
C ALA A 2 5.38 -30.20 -12.68
N THR A 3 4.04 -30.12 -12.66
CA THR A 3 3.24 -29.44 -13.69
C THR A 3 3.64 -27.97 -13.77
N ARG A 4 3.55 -27.34 -14.93
CA ARG A 4 3.87 -25.91 -15.16
C ARG A 4 3.24 -24.98 -14.12
N GLU A 5 2.05 -25.33 -13.62
CA GLU A 5 1.36 -24.59 -12.55
C GLU A 5 2.05 -24.72 -11.19
N LYS A 6 2.51 -25.93 -10.83
CA LYS A 6 3.29 -26.16 -9.60
C LYS A 6 4.61 -25.40 -9.63
N GLN A 7 5.28 -25.36 -10.79
CA GLN A 7 6.51 -24.57 -10.95
C GLN A 7 6.26 -23.07 -10.79
N LYS A 8 5.17 -22.55 -11.38
CA LYS A 8 4.77 -21.14 -11.20
C LYS A 8 4.40 -20.83 -9.76
N ALA A 9 3.70 -21.74 -9.08
CA ALA A 9 3.35 -21.56 -7.67
C ALA A 9 4.59 -21.58 -6.77
N LEU A 10 5.54 -22.48 -7.05
CA LEU A 10 6.81 -22.55 -6.33
C LEU A 10 7.65 -21.27 -6.56
N ALA A 11 7.76 -20.80 -7.79
CA ALA A 11 8.47 -19.58 -8.14
C ALA A 11 7.86 -18.35 -7.42
N ARG A 12 6.51 -18.27 -7.34
CA ARG A 12 5.83 -17.20 -6.58
C ARG A 12 6.11 -17.30 -5.07
N LYS A 13 6.19 -18.53 -4.54
CA LYS A 13 6.50 -18.74 -3.13
C LYS A 13 7.94 -18.32 -2.81
N VAL A 14 8.89 -18.72 -3.63
CA VAL A 14 10.30 -18.33 -3.50
C VAL A 14 10.46 -16.81 -3.64
N ALA A 15 9.78 -16.19 -4.62
CA ALA A 15 9.81 -14.74 -4.77
C ALA A 15 9.27 -14.00 -3.54
N ARG A 16 8.22 -14.53 -2.88
CA ARG A 16 7.72 -13.98 -1.61
C ARG A 16 8.69 -14.17 -0.44
N GLU A 17 9.42 -15.27 -0.41
CA GLU A 17 10.43 -15.54 0.63
C GLU A 17 11.66 -14.61 0.49
N LEU A 18 11.94 -14.13 -0.73
CA LEU A 18 13.00 -13.16 -1.02
C LEU A 18 12.58 -11.69 -0.73
N GLU A 19 11.29 -11.43 -0.52
CA GLU A 19 10.80 -10.10 -0.18
C GLU A 19 11.25 -9.69 1.22
N VAL A 20 11.92 -8.55 1.33
CA VAL A 20 12.47 -8.03 2.59
C VAL A 20 11.36 -7.72 3.58
N GLY A 21 10.37 -6.93 3.18
CA GLY A 21 9.21 -6.59 4.00
C GLY A 21 8.03 -6.19 3.12
N THR A 22 6.89 -6.79 3.36
CA THR A 22 5.64 -6.50 2.65
C THR A 22 4.50 -6.26 3.62
N ALA A 23 3.59 -5.38 3.25
CA ALA A 23 2.35 -5.17 3.97
C ALA A 23 1.25 -4.73 3.01
N SER A 24 0.01 -5.07 3.35
CA SER A 24 -1.18 -4.74 2.57
C SER A 24 -2.22 -4.04 3.44
N LEU A 25 -2.76 -2.95 2.93
CA LEU A 25 -3.90 -2.25 3.52
C LEU A 25 -5.10 -2.39 2.61
N LYS A 26 -6.19 -2.94 3.14
CA LYS A 26 -7.43 -3.15 2.39
C LYS A 26 -8.53 -2.21 2.86
N LYS A 27 -9.39 -1.81 1.92
CA LYS A 27 -10.61 -1.03 2.17
C LYS A 27 -10.37 0.34 2.85
N LEU A 28 -9.27 1.01 2.50
CA LEU A 28 -9.07 2.39 2.91
C LEU A 28 -10.17 3.28 2.30
N LYS A 29 -10.88 4.03 3.12
CA LYS A 29 -12.00 4.90 2.70
C LYS A 29 -11.52 6.19 2.02
N THR A 30 -10.79 6.04 0.93
CA THR A 30 -10.25 7.13 0.13
C THR A 30 -10.25 6.70 -1.34
N SER A 31 -10.37 7.65 -2.28
CA SER A 31 -10.26 7.30 -3.70
C SER A 31 -8.82 6.94 -4.06
N ALA A 32 -8.64 5.97 -4.96
CA ALA A 32 -7.32 5.54 -5.43
C ALA A 32 -6.50 6.70 -6.02
N ARG A 33 -7.15 7.64 -6.70
CA ARG A 33 -6.50 8.83 -7.25
C ARG A 33 -5.84 9.69 -6.17
N LYS A 34 -6.54 9.93 -5.06
CA LYS A 34 -6.01 10.70 -3.92
C LYS A 34 -4.90 9.94 -3.18
N ALA A 35 -5.06 8.63 -3.01
CA ALA A 35 -4.06 7.79 -2.37
C ALA A 35 -2.76 7.70 -3.20
N ARG A 36 -2.84 7.65 -4.54
CA ARG A 36 -1.68 7.64 -5.43
C ARG A 36 -0.80 8.87 -5.30
N VAL A 37 -1.39 10.03 -5.08
CA VAL A 37 -0.61 11.28 -4.88
C VAL A 37 0.30 11.15 -3.66
N VAL A 38 -0.21 10.59 -2.57
CA VAL A 38 0.58 10.36 -1.35
C VAL A 38 1.60 9.24 -1.54
N ALA A 39 1.21 8.15 -2.21
CA ALA A 39 2.11 7.04 -2.51
C ALA A 39 3.30 7.47 -3.39
N ASN A 40 3.05 8.30 -4.40
CA ASN A 40 4.10 8.80 -5.30
C ASN A 40 5.10 9.72 -4.57
N LEU A 41 4.67 10.40 -3.52
CA LEU A 41 5.54 11.25 -2.72
C LEU A 41 6.64 10.46 -2.01
N VAL A 42 6.35 9.25 -1.56
CA VAL A 42 7.26 8.44 -0.74
C VAL A 42 7.91 7.28 -1.49
N ARG A 43 7.50 7.02 -2.71
CA ARG A 43 8.05 5.94 -3.52
C ARG A 43 9.54 6.15 -3.79
N GLY A 44 10.37 5.12 -3.57
CA GLY A 44 11.81 5.16 -3.81
C GLY A 44 12.62 5.88 -2.74
N GLN A 45 11.99 6.35 -1.66
CA GLN A 45 12.69 7.01 -0.54
C GLN A 45 13.12 6.01 0.53
N LEU A 46 14.07 6.43 1.36
CA LEU A 46 14.38 5.76 2.62
C LEU A 46 13.17 5.79 3.53
N LEU A 47 13.00 4.75 4.32
CA LEU A 47 11.84 4.61 5.19
C LEU A 47 11.76 5.75 6.23
N SER A 48 12.91 6.18 6.78
CA SER A 48 13.02 7.32 7.71
C SER A 48 12.48 8.62 7.10
N ASP A 49 12.92 8.93 5.87
CA ASP A 49 12.50 10.13 5.16
C ASP A 49 11.02 10.10 4.79
N ALA A 50 10.53 8.91 4.42
CA ALA A 50 9.11 8.70 4.13
C ALA A 50 8.23 8.96 5.36
N TYR A 51 8.65 8.56 6.56
CA TYR A 51 7.90 8.86 7.79
C TYR A 51 7.81 10.35 8.08
N VAL A 52 8.90 11.09 7.88
CA VAL A 52 8.93 12.54 8.04
C VAL A 52 8.00 13.20 7.03
N ASN A 53 8.13 12.84 5.75
CA ASN A 53 7.30 13.40 4.69
C ASN A 53 5.80 13.13 4.91
N LEU A 54 5.44 11.93 5.36
CA LEU A 54 4.03 11.58 5.64
C LEU A 54 3.49 12.29 6.89
N ALA A 55 4.33 12.57 7.89
CA ALA A 55 3.93 13.31 9.09
C ALA A 55 3.51 14.75 8.77
N PHE A 56 4.18 15.39 7.81
CA PHE A 56 3.84 16.76 7.39
C PHE A 56 2.67 16.83 6.39
N GLN A 57 2.27 15.71 5.80
CA GLN A 57 1.16 15.68 4.85
C GLN A 57 -0.20 15.68 5.56
N LYS A 58 -1.03 16.69 5.28
CA LYS A 58 -2.39 16.82 5.83
C LYS A 58 -3.45 16.03 5.04
N ARG A 59 -3.08 15.02 4.28
CA ARG A 59 -4.01 14.22 3.47
C ARG A 59 -4.52 13.01 4.26
N ALA A 60 -5.79 12.66 4.09
CA ALA A 60 -6.41 11.54 4.80
C ALA A 60 -5.72 10.17 4.55
N ALA A 61 -5.04 10.00 3.42
CA ALA A 61 -4.30 8.78 3.11
C ALA A 61 -2.91 8.70 3.78
N SER A 62 -2.39 9.80 4.36
CA SER A 62 -1.03 9.86 4.90
C SER A 62 -0.86 9.04 6.16
N GLU A 63 -1.78 9.16 7.11
CA GLU A 63 -1.72 8.42 8.37
C GLU A 63 -1.88 6.91 8.18
N PRO A 64 -2.88 6.40 7.42
CA PRO A 64 -2.96 4.99 7.11
C PRO A 64 -1.75 4.43 6.36
N LEU A 65 -1.17 5.21 5.44
CA LEU A 65 0.03 4.81 4.71
C LEU A 65 1.24 4.74 5.65
N ARG A 66 1.37 5.68 6.59
CA ARG A 66 2.42 5.65 7.62
C ARG A 66 2.31 4.40 8.50
N ALA A 67 1.10 4.04 8.94
CA ALA A 67 0.85 2.81 9.70
C ALA A 67 1.19 1.55 8.89
N LEU A 68 0.86 1.54 7.59
CA LEU A 68 1.18 0.44 6.68
C LEU A 68 2.70 0.27 6.52
N LEU A 69 3.45 1.35 6.34
CA LEU A 69 4.92 1.33 6.27
C LEU A 69 5.54 0.81 7.57
N LYS A 70 4.97 1.19 8.73
CA LYS A 70 5.41 0.68 10.04
C LYS A 70 5.22 -0.84 10.15
N SER A 71 4.10 -1.35 9.66
CA SER A 71 3.84 -2.80 9.59
C SER A 71 4.82 -3.51 8.66
N ALA A 72 5.08 -2.95 7.47
CA ALA A 72 6.05 -3.50 6.53
C ALA A 72 7.47 -3.53 7.11
N ALA A 73 7.87 -2.48 7.85
CA ALA A 73 9.15 -2.39 8.55
C ALA A 73 9.27 -3.45 9.65
N ALA A 74 8.22 -3.66 10.45
CA ALA A 74 8.20 -4.69 11.46
C ALA A 74 8.38 -6.09 10.86
N ASN A 75 7.69 -6.38 9.74
CA ASN A 75 7.84 -7.64 9.02
C ASN A 75 9.27 -7.84 8.48
N ALA A 76 9.93 -6.75 8.03
CA ALA A 76 11.33 -6.80 7.60
C ALA A 76 12.27 -7.07 8.77
N THR A 77 12.05 -6.42 9.91
CA THR A 77 12.86 -6.59 11.12
C THR A 77 12.74 -8.02 11.68
N GLU A 78 11.55 -8.62 11.67
CA GLU A 78 11.36 -10.03 12.03
C GLU A 78 12.15 -11.00 11.14
N ARG A 79 12.41 -10.61 9.89
CA ARG A 79 13.26 -11.37 8.96
C ARG A 79 14.75 -11.09 9.11
N GLY A 80 15.15 -10.23 10.06
CA GLY A 80 16.53 -9.91 10.38
C GLY A 80 17.13 -8.74 9.55
N PHE A 81 16.32 -7.92 8.91
CA PHE A 81 16.78 -6.74 8.18
C PHE A 81 16.76 -5.48 9.06
N ASP A 82 17.76 -4.63 8.92
CA ASP A 82 17.87 -3.37 9.65
C ASP A 82 16.85 -2.35 9.12
N ALA A 83 16.06 -1.78 10.03
CA ALA A 83 15.03 -0.79 9.69
C ALA A 83 15.63 0.48 9.05
N ASP A 84 16.85 0.87 9.43
CA ASP A 84 17.50 2.09 8.95
C ASP A 84 17.97 2.00 7.48
N ASN A 85 18.14 0.78 6.97
CA ASN A 85 18.60 0.52 5.61
C ASN A 85 17.44 0.17 4.64
N LEU A 86 16.20 0.30 5.07
CA LEU A 86 15.03 -0.01 4.26
C LEU A 86 14.67 1.12 3.30
N ILE A 87 14.41 0.75 2.06
CA ILE A 87 13.91 1.63 0.99
C ILE A 87 12.52 1.14 0.56
N ILE A 88 11.66 2.08 0.25
CA ILE A 88 10.37 1.78 -0.34
C ILE A 88 10.57 1.49 -1.83
N GLU A 89 10.63 0.20 -2.17
CA GLU A 89 10.83 -0.24 -3.55
C GLU A 89 9.58 0.00 -4.39
N GLU A 90 8.45 -0.46 -3.90
CA GLU A 90 7.20 -0.42 -4.65
C GLU A 90 6.01 -0.11 -3.74
N ILE A 91 5.13 0.75 -4.22
CA ILE A 91 3.80 0.97 -3.65
C ILE A 91 2.78 0.84 -4.77
N GLN A 92 1.91 -0.15 -4.66
CA GLN A 92 0.80 -0.35 -5.58
C GLN A 92 -0.50 0.14 -4.95
N VAL A 93 -1.27 0.90 -5.71
CA VAL A 93 -2.55 1.47 -5.26
C VAL A 93 -3.65 1.02 -6.21
N HIS A 94 -4.52 0.17 -5.70
CA HIS A 94 -5.62 -0.43 -6.46
C HIS A 94 -6.97 0.16 -6.04
N LYS A 95 -7.90 0.25 -6.99
CA LYS A 95 -9.29 0.58 -6.69
C LYS A 95 -9.93 -0.57 -5.93
N GLY A 96 -10.60 -0.24 -4.83
CA GLY A 96 -11.42 -1.18 -4.08
C GLY A 96 -12.90 -1.08 -4.44
N GLU A 97 -13.72 -1.63 -3.57
CA GLU A 97 -15.18 -1.60 -3.70
C GLU A 97 -15.72 -0.16 -3.62
N ILE A 98 -16.79 0.09 -4.37
CA ILE A 98 -17.53 1.35 -4.34
C ILE A 98 -18.85 1.10 -3.62
N ALA A 99 -19.00 1.68 -2.43
CA ALA A 99 -20.28 1.68 -1.73
C ALA A 99 -21.16 2.80 -2.30
N ARG A 100 -22.35 2.47 -2.72
CA ARG A 100 -23.31 3.43 -3.26
C ARG A 100 -24.27 3.88 -2.17
N ARG A 101 -24.55 5.16 -2.13
CA ARG A 101 -25.53 5.79 -1.25
C ARG A 101 -26.38 6.74 -2.08
N PHE A 102 -27.55 7.08 -1.58
CA PHE A 102 -28.45 8.03 -2.22
C PHE A 102 -28.59 9.28 -1.37
N MET A 103 -28.55 10.42 -2.01
CA MET A 103 -28.85 11.71 -1.40
C MET A 103 -30.17 12.23 -1.94
N PRO A 104 -31.18 12.51 -1.08
CA PRO A 104 -32.43 13.13 -1.52
C PRO A 104 -32.19 14.51 -2.13
N ARG A 105 -32.89 14.78 -3.24
CA ARG A 105 -32.88 16.06 -3.94
C ARG A 105 -34.32 16.60 -4.07
N ALA A 106 -34.45 17.83 -4.61
CA ALA A 106 -35.73 18.43 -4.89
C ALA A 106 -36.60 17.57 -5.84
N GLN A 107 -37.93 17.69 -5.74
CA GLN A 107 -38.90 16.97 -6.57
C GLN A 107 -38.87 15.44 -6.46
N GLY A 108 -38.56 14.90 -5.27
CA GLY A 108 -38.54 13.47 -5.03
C GLY A 108 -37.44 12.68 -5.74
N ARG A 109 -36.45 13.37 -6.32
CA ARG A 109 -35.30 12.74 -6.99
C ARG A 109 -34.26 12.32 -5.98
N ALA A 110 -33.55 11.21 -6.25
CA ALA A 110 -32.42 10.75 -5.49
C ALA A 110 -31.15 10.77 -6.35
N THR A 111 -30.07 11.38 -5.83
CA THR A 111 -28.77 11.40 -6.50
C THR A 111 -27.84 10.36 -5.89
N PRO A 112 -27.18 9.49 -6.68
CA PRO A 112 -26.27 8.49 -6.15
C PRO A 112 -24.98 9.16 -5.65
N ILE A 113 -24.48 8.70 -4.50
CA ILE A 113 -23.16 9.05 -3.95
C ILE A 113 -22.28 7.81 -4.02
N ARG A 114 -21.08 7.94 -4.59
CA ARG A 114 -20.09 6.87 -4.67
C ARG A 114 -19.07 7.02 -3.54
N LYS A 115 -19.08 6.12 -2.57
CA LYS A 115 -18.07 6.01 -1.52
C LYS A 115 -16.97 5.05 -2.00
N GLN A 116 -15.87 5.60 -2.50
CA GLN A 116 -14.77 4.81 -3.05
C GLN A 116 -13.89 4.27 -1.92
N SER A 117 -13.36 3.07 -2.12
CA SER A 117 -12.32 2.49 -1.30
C SER A 117 -11.08 2.17 -2.14
N THR A 118 -9.97 1.95 -1.45
CA THR A 118 -8.66 1.71 -2.07
C THR A 118 -7.94 0.60 -1.32
N HIS A 119 -7.17 -0.20 -2.06
CA HIS A 119 -6.22 -1.16 -1.52
C HIS A 119 -4.81 -0.67 -1.81
N ILE A 120 -3.91 -0.79 -0.85
CA ILE A 120 -2.52 -0.37 -0.98
C ILE A 120 -1.63 -1.53 -0.57
N ASP A 121 -0.72 -1.91 -1.45
CA ASP A 121 0.31 -2.92 -1.20
C ASP A 121 1.68 -2.25 -1.23
N VAL A 122 2.51 -2.55 -0.24
CA VAL A 122 3.86 -1.99 -0.10
C VAL A 122 4.88 -3.12 -0.08
N ARG A 123 5.98 -2.89 -0.78
CA ARG A 123 7.17 -3.73 -0.74
C ARG A 123 8.38 -2.88 -0.39
N LEU A 124 9.13 -3.36 0.60
CA LEU A 124 10.41 -2.77 1.01
C LEU A 124 11.57 -3.60 0.48
N SER A 125 12.68 -2.94 0.19
CA SER A 125 13.97 -3.55 -0.14
C SER A 125 15.07 -2.96 0.74
N THR A 126 16.24 -3.61 0.77
CA THR A 126 17.41 -3.05 1.42
C THR A 126 18.19 -2.15 0.45
N ARG A 127 18.86 -1.13 0.98
CA ARG A 127 19.69 -0.21 0.19
C ARG A 127 20.79 -0.92 -0.59
N ASP A 128 21.29 -2.04 -0.05
CA ASP A 128 22.41 -2.78 -0.64
C ASP A 128 22.01 -3.74 -1.77
N SER A 129 20.71 -3.85 -2.06
CA SER A 129 20.20 -4.76 -3.12
C SER A 129 20.06 -4.12 -4.50
N LYS A 130 20.68 -2.94 -4.72
CA LYS A 130 20.75 -2.27 -6.03
C LYS A 130 22.06 -2.52 -6.72
#